data_701fd99ecb475f4f82cc5e4053d44f6a
#
_entry.id   701fd99ecb475f4f82cc5e4053d44f6a
#
_cell.length_a   1.000
_cell.length_b   1.000
_cell.length_c   1.000
_cell.angle_alpha   90.00
_cell.angle_beta   90.00
_cell.angle_gamma   90.00
#
_symmetry.space_group_name_H-M   'P 1'
#
loop_
_entity.id
_entity.type
_entity.pdbx_description
1 polymer ?
#
loop_
_entity_poly.entity_id
_entity_poly.type
_entity_poly.pdbx_seq_one_letter_code
_entity_poly.pdbx_strand_id
1 'polypeptide(L)'
;SLYLTNFNTENVTNMGDMFSNCRALTTIYASSKFVTTLVSNSSGMFRNCEKLKGEEVWTNDKATDKTYAKIEGGYFSGGIPRVKYADGTLTFFLTSKETLGENEYELNSGKNFPEWIKHSLGITKVVFDTSFANARPTSCYKWFWWCDKLKQVEGIKNLNTKEVTDMVNMFCDCRDLSSLDVSGFNTGKVTDMSGMFYDCISLKLLDVTNFNTANVTNMQGMFSGCPALTTIYASDKFVTGQVTDGSNMFSNCINLKGFIEYNKNTDKNNSEF
;
A
#
# COMPACT_ATOMS: atom_id res chain seq x y z
N SER A 1 -9.74 -13.76 -8.30
CA SER A 1 -10.66 -12.66 -7.94
C SER A 1 -12.01 -12.85 -8.60
N LEU A 2 -13.06 -12.27 -8.03
CA LEU A 2 -14.42 -12.24 -8.55
C LEU A 2 -14.91 -10.78 -8.59
N TYR A 3 -15.55 -10.39 -9.70
CA TYR A 3 -16.03 -9.03 -9.91
C TYR A 3 -17.55 -9.00 -9.85
N LEU A 4 -18.10 -8.31 -8.85
CA LEU A 4 -19.54 -8.11 -8.60
C LEU A 4 -19.90 -6.61 -8.62
N THR A 5 -19.05 -5.78 -9.22
CA THR A 5 -19.18 -4.33 -9.21
C THR A 5 -20.46 -3.81 -9.87
N ASN A 6 -21.05 -4.61 -10.78
CA ASN A 6 -22.30 -4.31 -11.48
C ASN A 6 -23.53 -5.00 -10.88
N PHE A 7 -23.34 -5.81 -9.83
CA PHE A 7 -24.47 -6.50 -9.18
C PHE A 7 -25.26 -5.53 -8.31
N ASN A 8 -26.57 -5.51 -8.50
CA ASN A 8 -27.52 -4.89 -7.60
C ASN A 8 -28.29 -6.00 -6.85
N THR A 9 -28.14 -6.05 -5.54
CA THR A 9 -28.73 -7.10 -4.70
C THR A 9 -29.82 -6.57 -3.76
N GLU A 10 -30.34 -5.36 -4.03
CA GLU A 10 -31.34 -4.70 -3.16
C GLU A 10 -32.59 -5.57 -2.90
N ASN A 11 -32.99 -6.40 -3.87
CA ASN A 11 -34.16 -7.27 -3.78
C ASN A 11 -33.83 -8.75 -3.51
N VAL A 12 -32.55 -9.08 -3.23
CA VAL A 12 -32.13 -10.47 -3.01
C VAL A 12 -32.41 -10.88 -1.56
N THR A 13 -33.16 -11.98 -1.39
CA THR A 13 -33.53 -12.50 -0.08
C THR A 13 -32.80 -13.77 0.33
N ASN A 14 -32.15 -14.46 -0.63
CA ASN A 14 -31.42 -15.70 -0.41
C ASN A 14 -30.05 -15.64 -1.08
N MET A 15 -28.99 -15.76 -0.28
CA MET A 15 -27.58 -15.84 -0.72
C MET A 15 -26.90 -17.08 -0.09
N GLY A 16 -27.67 -18.08 0.31
CA GLY A 16 -27.12 -19.33 0.84
C GLY A 16 -26.18 -19.96 -0.17
N ASP A 17 -25.02 -20.44 0.33
CA ASP A 17 -23.95 -21.08 -0.45
C ASP A 17 -23.39 -20.27 -1.64
N MET A 18 -23.68 -18.96 -1.76
CA MET A 18 -23.36 -18.13 -2.93
C MET A 18 -21.88 -18.23 -3.38
N PHE A 19 -20.96 -18.30 -2.43
CA PHE A 19 -19.53 -18.43 -2.71
C PHE A 19 -18.96 -19.74 -2.13
N SER A 20 -19.80 -20.67 -1.72
CA SER A 20 -19.38 -21.91 -1.07
C SER A 20 -18.40 -22.69 -1.93
N ASN A 21 -17.35 -23.25 -1.28
CA ASN A 21 -16.28 -24.04 -1.92
C ASN A 21 -15.39 -23.27 -2.94
N CYS A 22 -15.44 -21.95 -2.96
CA CYS A 22 -14.55 -21.13 -3.79
C CYS A 22 -13.13 -21.08 -3.19
N ARG A 23 -12.44 -22.22 -3.05
CA ARG A 23 -11.16 -22.36 -2.35
C ARG A 23 -10.01 -21.54 -2.94
N ALA A 24 -10.08 -21.21 -4.23
CA ALA A 24 -9.09 -20.37 -4.92
C ALA A 24 -9.42 -18.87 -4.88
N LEU A 25 -10.60 -18.50 -4.40
CA LEU A 25 -11.08 -17.12 -4.38
C LEU A 25 -10.32 -16.32 -3.30
N THR A 26 -9.63 -15.27 -3.74
CA THR A 26 -8.82 -14.40 -2.87
C THR A 26 -9.50 -13.06 -2.61
N THR A 27 -10.24 -12.54 -3.59
CA THR A 27 -10.80 -11.18 -3.53
C THR A 27 -12.14 -11.14 -4.25
N ILE A 28 -13.12 -10.46 -3.65
CA ILE A 28 -14.40 -10.13 -4.26
C ILE A 28 -14.46 -8.61 -4.37
N TYR A 29 -14.55 -8.10 -5.59
CA TYR A 29 -14.77 -6.67 -5.85
C TYR A 29 -16.27 -6.42 -5.98
N ALA A 30 -16.82 -5.56 -5.14
CA ALA A 30 -18.24 -5.22 -5.13
C ALA A 30 -18.45 -3.71 -5.11
N SER A 31 -19.59 -3.24 -5.56
CA SER A 31 -20.03 -1.84 -5.41
C SER A 31 -20.96 -1.69 -4.20
N SER A 32 -21.31 -0.43 -3.87
CA SER A 32 -22.28 -0.12 -2.83
C SER A 32 -23.69 -0.65 -3.12
N LYS A 33 -23.97 -1.13 -4.35
CA LYS A 33 -25.23 -1.78 -4.73
C LYS A 33 -25.30 -3.25 -4.30
N PHE A 34 -24.17 -3.84 -3.90
CA PHE A 34 -24.18 -5.17 -3.30
C PHE A 34 -24.54 -5.04 -1.82
N VAL A 35 -25.79 -5.25 -1.50
CA VAL A 35 -26.34 -5.11 -0.15
C VAL A 35 -26.97 -6.41 0.31
N THR A 36 -27.00 -6.64 1.62
CA THR A 36 -27.58 -7.86 2.24
C THR A 36 -28.76 -7.56 3.15
N THR A 37 -29.36 -6.37 3.01
CA THR A 37 -30.43 -5.87 3.90
C THR A 37 -31.61 -6.79 3.96
N LEU A 38 -32.07 -7.26 2.80
CA LEU A 38 -33.22 -8.16 2.69
C LEU A 38 -32.88 -9.66 2.73
N VAL A 39 -31.58 -10.00 2.84
CA VAL A 39 -31.17 -11.42 2.85
C VAL A 39 -31.59 -12.08 4.15
N SER A 40 -32.48 -13.04 4.04
CA SER A 40 -32.96 -13.88 5.16
C SER A 40 -32.18 -15.19 5.29
N ASN A 41 -31.63 -15.70 4.19
CA ASN A 41 -30.77 -16.89 4.19
C ASN A 41 -29.39 -16.57 3.64
N SER A 42 -28.35 -16.75 4.48
CA SER A 42 -26.94 -16.63 4.12
C SER A 42 -26.12 -17.87 4.51
N SER A 43 -26.83 -19.00 4.80
CA SER A 43 -26.16 -20.23 5.25
C SER A 43 -25.07 -20.67 4.29
N GLY A 44 -23.88 -20.91 4.80
CA GLY A 44 -22.74 -21.38 4.03
C GLY A 44 -22.20 -20.39 2.99
N MET A 45 -22.59 -19.12 3.01
CA MET A 45 -22.29 -18.13 1.98
C MET A 45 -20.79 -18.11 1.58
N PHE A 46 -19.89 -18.24 2.55
CA PHE A 46 -18.43 -18.23 2.32
C PHE A 46 -17.75 -19.54 2.76
N ARG A 47 -18.52 -20.64 2.87
CA ARG A 47 -17.97 -21.93 3.33
C ARG A 47 -16.80 -22.38 2.46
N ASN A 48 -15.69 -22.78 3.09
CA ASN A 48 -14.45 -23.23 2.43
C ASN A 48 -13.82 -22.19 1.48
N CYS A 49 -14.00 -20.89 1.75
CA CYS A 49 -13.33 -19.80 1.03
C CYS A 49 -12.02 -19.37 1.75
N GLU A 50 -11.19 -20.29 2.14
CA GLU A 50 -10.04 -20.13 3.06
C GLU A 50 -9.01 -19.07 2.64
N LYS A 51 -8.95 -18.74 1.35
CA LYS A 51 -8.05 -17.72 0.80
C LYS A 51 -8.69 -16.34 0.66
N LEU A 52 -9.98 -16.22 1.01
CA LEU A 52 -10.71 -14.97 0.85
C LEU A 52 -10.20 -13.93 1.86
N LYS A 53 -9.87 -12.75 1.36
CA LYS A 53 -9.38 -11.62 2.14
C LYS A 53 -10.06 -10.35 1.67
N GLY A 54 -10.67 -9.65 2.61
CA GLY A 54 -11.11 -8.29 2.48
C GLY A 54 -10.48 -7.46 3.59
N GLU A 55 -11.24 -6.63 4.25
CA GLU A 55 -10.83 -6.01 5.51
C GLU A 55 -10.79 -7.05 6.64
N GLU A 56 -11.66 -8.06 6.55
CA GLU A 56 -11.66 -9.24 7.42
C GLU A 56 -10.94 -10.43 6.77
N VAL A 57 -10.30 -11.25 7.60
CA VAL A 57 -9.72 -12.53 7.19
C VAL A 57 -10.76 -13.62 7.40
N TRP A 58 -10.89 -14.51 6.43
CA TRP A 58 -11.83 -15.62 6.49
C TRP A 58 -11.53 -16.56 7.68
N THR A 59 -12.57 -16.97 8.40
CA THR A 59 -12.55 -17.97 9.46
C THR A 59 -13.82 -18.81 9.38
N ASN A 60 -13.81 -20.03 9.95
CA ASN A 60 -14.97 -20.94 9.90
C ASN A 60 -16.22 -20.39 10.57
N ASP A 61 -16.08 -19.68 11.66
CA ASP A 61 -17.18 -19.04 12.42
C ASP A 61 -17.82 -17.89 11.63
N LYS A 62 -17.07 -17.22 10.75
CA LYS A 62 -17.55 -16.13 9.88
C LYS A 62 -18.08 -16.61 8.53
N ALA A 63 -17.90 -17.89 8.20
CA ALA A 63 -18.16 -18.44 6.87
C ALA A 63 -19.63 -18.46 6.46
N THR A 64 -20.56 -18.37 7.40
CA THR A 64 -22.02 -18.40 7.15
C THR A 64 -22.72 -17.07 7.33
N ASP A 65 -21.96 -16.03 7.73
CA ASP A 65 -22.57 -14.78 8.15
C ASP A 65 -22.54 -13.71 7.04
N LYS A 66 -23.74 -13.30 6.60
CA LYS A 66 -23.92 -12.22 5.61
C LYS A 66 -23.35 -10.87 6.04
N THR A 67 -23.12 -10.64 7.34
CA THR A 67 -22.55 -9.39 7.83
C THR A 67 -21.14 -9.15 7.32
N TYR A 68 -20.45 -10.20 6.88
CA TYR A 68 -19.14 -10.09 6.23
C TYR A 68 -19.20 -9.90 4.70
N ALA A 69 -20.40 -9.94 4.09
CA ALA A 69 -20.62 -9.66 2.68
C ALA A 69 -20.74 -8.15 2.42
N LYS A 70 -19.74 -7.39 2.82
CA LYS A 70 -19.65 -5.93 2.71
C LYS A 70 -18.20 -5.49 2.51
N ILE A 71 -18.02 -4.24 2.10
CA ILE A 71 -16.69 -3.64 1.83
C ILE A 71 -16.03 -3.28 3.16
N GLU A 72 -16.65 -2.41 3.94
CA GLU A 72 -16.11 -1.97 5.22
C GLU A 72 -16.39 -3.02 6.31
N GLY A 73 -15.31 -3.48 6.97
CA GLY A 73 -15.40 -4.54 7.98
C GLY A 73 -15.88 -5.89 7.44
N GLY A 74 -15.61 -6.22 6.17
CA GLY A 74 -16.05 -7.46 5.54
C GLY A 74 -15.04 -8.05 4.56
N TYR A 75 -15.53 -8.99 3.73
CA TYR A 75 -14.70 -9.73 2.76
C TYR A 75 -14.60 -9.06 1.38
N PHE A 76 -15.32 -7.98 1.13
CA PHE A 76 -15.38 -7.36 -0.18
C PHE A 76 -14.39 -6.20 -0.30
N SER A 77 -13.95 -5.94 -1.53
CA SER A 77 -13.19 -4.73 -1.90
C SER A 77 -14.10 -3.78 -2.67
N GLY A 78 -13.95 -2.48 -2.44
CA GLY A 78 -14.87 -1.43 -2.94
C GLY A 78 -14.68 -1.06 -4.41
N GLY A 79 -14.42 -2.02 -5.28
CA GLY A 79 -14.17 -1.82 -6.71
C GLY A 79 -12.79 -2.29 -7.12
N ILE A 80 -12.52 -2.21 -8.41
CA ILE A 80 -11.25 -2.65 -9.02
C ILE A 80 -10.25 -1.51 -8.90
N PRO A 81 -9.09 -1.69 -8.23
CA PRO A 81 -8.08 -0.66 -8.15
C PRO A 81 -7.42 -0.44 -9.51
N ARG A 82 -7.27 0.82 -9.88
CA ARG A 82 -6.63 1.28 -11.11
C ARG A 82 -5.70 2.43 -10.84
N VAL A 83 -4.75 2.59 -11.73
CA VAL A 83 -3.83 3.72 -11.79
C VAL A 83 -3.94 4.34 -13.17
N LYS A 84 -4.14 5.67 -13.25
CA LYS A 84 -4.22 6.40 -14.51
C LYS A 84 -3.12 7.44 -14.59
N TYR A 85 -2.42 7.48 -15.71
CA TYR A 85 -1.49 8.56 -16.02
C TYR A 85 -2.12 9.54 -17.01
N ALA A 86 -2.13 10.83 -16.68
CA ALA A 86 -2.54 11.92 -17.55
C ALA A 86 -1.79 13.21 -17.18
N ASP A 87 -1.25 13.91 -18.14
CA ASP A 87 -0.67 15.25 -18.00
C ASP A 87 0.29 15.40 -16.79
N GLY A 88 1.20 14.44 -16.63
CA GLY A 88 2.17 14.41 -15.53
C GLY A 88 1.58 14.01 -14.17
N THR A 89 0.29 13.65 -14.12
CA THR A 89 -0.39 13.20 -12.91
C THR A 89 -0.65 11.71 -12.94
N LEU A 90 -0.30 11.03 -11.85
CA LEU A 90 -0.62 9.62 -11.63
C LEU A 90 -1.75 9.55 -10.59
N THR A 91 -2.92 9.05 -10.99
CA THR A 91 -4.10 8.96 -10.12
C THR A 91 -4.42 7.52 -9.78
N PHE A 92 -4.51 7.22 -8.49
CA PHE A 92 -4.94 5.94 -7.93
C PHE A 92 -6.41 6.02 -7.55
N PHE A 93 -7.25 5.09 -8.04
CA PHE A 93 -8.70 5.13 -7.82
C PHE A 93 -9.32 3.73 -7.88
N LEU A 94 -10.58 3.61 -7.44
CA LEU A 94 -11.38 2.42 -7.66
C LEU A 94 -12.41 2.66 -8.76
N THR A 95 -12.67 1.63 -9.57
CA THR A 95 -13.65 1.66 -10.64
C THR A 95 -14.48 0.38 -10.68
N SER A 96 -15.69 0.46 -11.23
CA SER A 96 -16.52 -0.70 -11.56
C SER A 96 -16.21 -1.26 -12.96
N LYS A 97 -15.41 -0.56 -13.77
CA LYS A 97 -15.07 -1.00 -15.13
C LYS A 97 -14.03 -2.11 -15.08
N GLU A 98 -14.31 -3.23 -15.71
CA GLU A 98 -13.39 -4.38 -15.81
C GLU A 98 -12.27 -4.13 -16.83
N THR A 99 -12.57 -3.42 -17.92
CA THR A 99 -11.60 -3.10 -18.97
C THR A 99 -10.77 -1.88 -18.61
N LEU A 100 -9.49 -1.93 -18.93
CA LEU A 100 -8.59 -0.79 -18.82
C LEU A 100 -8.96 0.29 -19.86
N GLY A 101 -8.97 1.54 -19.41
CA GLY A 101 -9.01 2.71 -20.27
C GLY A 101 -7.64 3.06 -20.81
N GLU A 102 -7.58 4.13 -21.60
CA GLU A 102 -6.31 4.65 -22.13
C GLU A 102 -5.42 5.13 -20.96
N ASN A 103 -4.15 4.70 -20.98
CA ASN A 103 -3.16 4.98 -19.92
C ASN A 103 -3.64 4.60 -18.51
N GLU A 104 -4.51 3.60 -18.39
CA GLU A 104 -4.90 2.97 -17.15
C GLU A 104 -4.14 1.66 -16.95
N TYR A 105 -3.81 1.36 -15.70
CA TYR A 105 -2.98 0.22 -15.29
C TYR A 105 -3.59 -0.50 -14.09
N GLU A 106 -3.34 -1.78 -13.98
CA GLU A 106 -3.60 -2.56 -12.77
C GLU A 106 -2.52 -2.30 -11.72
N LEU A 107 -2.85 -2.53 -10.44
CA LEU A 107 -1.82 -2.55 -9.41
C LEU A 107 -0.88 -3.74 -9.64
N ASN A 108 0.41 -3.51 -9.44
CA ASN A 108 1.38 -4.61 -9.42
C ASN A 108 1.19 -5.49 -8.17
N SER A 109 1.68 -6.71 -8.23
CA SER A 109 1.70 -7.66 -7.14
C SER A 109 3.13 -8.16 -6.87
N GLY A 110 3.44 -8.41 -5.59
CA GLY A 110 4.78 -8.86 -5.19
C GLY A 110 5.87 -7.90 -5.69
N LYS A 111 6.97 -8.45 -6.22
CA LYS A 111 8.12 -7.69 -6.75
C LYS A 111 8.05 -7.45 -8.27
N ASN A 112 6.86 -7.47 -8.85
CA ASN A 112 6.68 -7.09 -10.26
C ASN A 112 6.75 -5.57 -10.41
N PHE A 113 7.37 -5.09 -11.48
CA PHE A 113 7.39 -3.66 -11.78
C PHE A 113 5.97 -3.17 -12.09
N PRO A 114 5.58 -2.00 -11.57
CA PRO A 114 4.33 -1.37 -11.97
C PRO A 114 4.43 -0.91 -13.44
N GLU A 115 3.38 -1.17 -14.24
CA GLU A 115 3.40 -0.85 -15.68
C GLU A 115 3.47 0.66 -15.96
N TRP A 116 3.00 1.51 -15.05
CA TRP A 116 3.09 2.97 -15.16
C TRP A 116 4.49 3.53 -14.97
N ILE A 117 5.48 2.69 -14.58
CA ILE A 117 6.87 3.11 -14.38
C ILE A 117 7.49 3.71 -15.65
N LYS A 118 7.01 3.33 -16.83
CA LYS A 118 7.42 3.92 -18.12
C LYS A 118 7.18 5.43 -18.23
N HIS A 119 6.33 5.98 -17.35
CA HIS A 119 6.04 7.42 -17.28
C HIS A 119 6.82 8.13 -16.15
N SER A 120 7.67 7.43 -15.40
CA SER A 120 8.33 7.95 -14.17
C SER A 120 8.95 9.33 -14.36
N LEU A 121 9.70 9.55 -15.44
CA LEU A 121 10.37 10.83 -15.74
C LEU A 121 9.40 11.99 -16.09
N GLY A 122 8.14 11.68 -16.35
CA GLY A 122 7.09 12.67 -16.62
C GLY A 122 6.15 12.92 -15.44
N ILE A 123 6.23 12.12 -14.37
CA ILE A 123 5.33 12.25 -13.21
C ILE A 123 5.78 13.40 -12.32
N THR A 124 4.92 14.42 -12.19
CA THR A 124 5.13 15.58 -11.32
C THR A 124 4.20 15.59 -10.11
N LYS A 125 3.09 14.83 -10.19
CA LYS A 125 2.05 14.76 -9.17
C LYS A 125 1.49 13.35 -9.05
N VAL A 126 1.19 12.95 -7.81
CA VAL A 126 0.43 11.72 -7.48
C VAL A 126 -0.83 12.11 -6.73
N VAL A 127 -1.94 11.48 -7.07
CA VAL A 127 -3.24 11.66 -6.39
C VAL A 127 -3.78 10.29 -5.98
N PHE A 128 -4.08 10.11 -4.71
CA PHE A 128 -4.89 9.01 -4.23
C PHE A 128 -6.33 9.50 -4.07
N ASP A 129 -7.21 9.15 -5.00
CA ASP A 129 -8.63 9.49 -4.94
C ASP A 129 -9.27 8.93 -3.66
N THR A 130 -10.33 9.55 -3.19
CA THR A 130 -11.04 9.10 -1.97
C THR A 130 -11.57 7.68 -2.08
N SER A 131 -11.93 7.22 -3.29
CA SER A 131 -12.37 5.84 -3.54
C SER A 131 -11.27 4.83 -3.21
N PHE A 132 -9.98 5.22 -3.38
CA PHE A 132 -8.85 4.32 -3.16
C PHE A 132 -8.65 3.91 -1.70
N ALA A 133 -9.30 4.60 -0.75
CA ALA A 133 -9.27 4.21 0.67
C ALA A 133 -9.79 2.76 0.91
N ASN A 134 -10.62 2.26 0.00
CA ASN A 134 -11.11 0.88 0.05
C ASN A 134 -10.26 -0.12 -0.75
N ALA A 135 -9.20 0.33 -1.44
CA ALA A 135 -8.24 -0.58 -2.06
C ALA A 135 -7.40 -1.30 -0.97
N ARG A 136 -6.96 -2.51 -1.31
CA ARG A 136 -6.13 -3.34 -0.41
C ARG A 136 -4.89 -3.82 -1.17
N PRO A 137 -3.96 -2.93 -1.51
CA PRO A 137 -2.71 -3.33 -2.14
C PRO A 137 -1.92 -4.24 -1.21
N THR A 138 -1.26 -5.22 -1.78
CA THR A 138 -0.36 -6.13 -1.04
C THR A 138 1.11 -5.78 -1.23
N SER A 139 1.40 -4.91 -2.19
CA SER A 139 2.75 -4.44 -2.51
C SER A 139 2.70 -2.98 -2.95
N CYS A 140 3.69 -2.21 -2.50
CA CYS A 140 4.01 -0.88 -3.02
C CYS A 140 5.39 -0.87 -3.70
N TYR A 141 5.88 -2.06 -4.11
CA TYR A 141 7.17 -2.24 -4.74
C TYR A 141 7.34 -1.29 -5.94
N LYS A 142 8.32 -0.38 -5.82
CA LYS A 142 8.71 0.58 -6.86
C LYS A 142 7.59 1.47 -7.42
N TRP A 143 6.56 1.78 -6.66
CA TRP A 143 5.41 2.54 -7.17
C TRP A 143 5.79 3.89 -7.76
N PHE A 144 6.77 4.60 -7.19
CA PHE A 144 7.24 5.92 -7.64
C PHE A 144 8.75 5.93 -7.91
N TRP A 145 9.29 4.75 -8.21
CA TRP A 145 10.72 4.60 -8.52
C TRP A 145 11.11 5.47 -9.72
N TRP A 146 12.16 6.29 -9.55
CA TRP A 146 12.64 7.23 -10.56
C TRP A 146 11.61 8.29 -11.00
N CYS A 147 10.66 8.67 -10.14
CA CYS A 147 9.82 9.84 -10.34
C CYS A 147 10.58 11.10 -9.91
N ASP A 148 11.69 11.40 -10.61
CA ASP A 148 12.66 12.45 -10.25
C ASP A 148 12.02 13.87 -10.18
N LYS A 149 10.95 14.11 -10.94
CA LYS A 149 10.17 15.36 -10.97
C LYS A 149 8.94 15.38 -10.08
N LEU A 150 8.72 14.33 -9.30
CA LEU A 150 7.58 14.27 -8.39
C LEU A 150 7.70 15.33 -7.30
N LYS A 151 6.75 16.26 -7.23
CA LYS A 151 6.71 17.36 -6.27
C LYS A 151 5.59 17.24 -5.25
N GLN A 152 4.48 16.61 -5.62
CA GLN A 152 3.26 16.58 -4.82
C GLN A 152 2.66 15.18 -4.76
N VAL A 153 2.29 14.74 -3.54
CA VAL A 153 1.51 13.53 -3.31
C VAL A 153 0.27 13.94 -2.53
N GLU A 154 -0.88 13.94 -3.20
CA GLU A 154 -2.17 14.33 -2.61
C GLU A 154 -2.99 13.11 -2.22
N GLY A 155 -3.75 13.24 -1.14
CA GLY A 155 -4.66 12.19 -0.70
C GLY A 155 -3.98 10.91 -0.24
N ILE A 156 -2.69 10.93 0.13
CA ILE A 156 -1.91 9.74 0.51
C ILE A 156 -2.55 8.98 1.69
N LYS A 157 -3.32 9.66 2.53
CA LYS A 157 -4.13 9.05 3.61
C LYS A 157 -5.17 8.04 3.10
N ASN A 158 -5.51 8.10 1.81
CA ASN A 158 -6.40 7.16 1.13
C ASN A 158 -5.65 5.89 0.66
N LEU A 159 -4.33 5.84 0.82
CA LEU A 159 -3.55 4.62 0.58
C LEU A 159 -3.59 3.74 1.83
N ASN A 160 -4.38 2.68 1.80
CA ASN A 160 -4.46 1.71 2.87
C ASN A 160 -3.35 0.66 2.74
N THR A 161 -2.32 0.76 3.58
CA THR A 161 -1.16 -0.14 3.55
C THR A 161 -1.26 -1.35 4.50
N LYS A 162 -2.41 -1.60 5.12
CA LYS A 162 -2.61 -2.66 6.13
C LYS A 162 -2.22 -4.06 5.62
N GLU A 163 -2.37 -4.31 4.31
CA GLU A 163 -2.05 -5.61 3.69
C GLU A 163 -0.71 -5.59 2.92
N VAL A 164 0.00 -4.46 2.92
CA VAL A 164 1.29 -4.33 2.23
C VAL A 164 2.38 -5.07 2.98
N THR A 165 3.13 -5.90 2.24
CA THR A 165 4.26 -6.67 2.75
C THR A 165 5.61 -6.21 2.20
N ASP A 166 5.61 -5.39 1.14
CA ASP A 166 6.80 -4.96 0.40
C ASP A 166 6.70 -3.47 0.04
N MET A 167 7.66 -2.65 0.52
CA MET A 167 7.78 -1.23 0.22
C MET A 167 9.14 -0.87 -0.42
N VAL A 168 9.83 -1.88 -0.99
CA VAL A 168 11.14 -1.71 -1.61
C VAL A 168 11.08 -0.62 -2.68
N ASN A 169 11.99 0.35 -2.55
CA ASN A 169 12.16 1.44 -3.51
C ASN A 169 10.88 2.24 -3.83
N MET A 170 9.91 2.31 -2.90
CA MET A 170 8.61 2.94 -3.17
C MET A 170 8.76 4.39 -3.64
N PHE A 171 9.65 5.17 -3.03
CA PHE A 171 9.94 6.57 -3.37
C PHE A 171 11.40 6.78 -3.79
N CYS A 172 12.10 5.72 -4.19
CA CYS A 172 13.50 5.81 -4.59
C CYS A 172 13.66 6.75 -5.79
N ASP A 173 14.65 7.64 -5.73
CA ASP A 173 14.91 8.69 -6.73
C ASP A 173 13.74 9.68 -6.96
N CYS A 174 12.93 9.96 -5.95
CA CYS A 174 11.97 11.06 -5.98
C CYS A 174 12.68 12.38 -5.61
N ARG A 175 13.56 12.86 -6.50
CA ARG A 175 14.53 13.90 -6.21
C ARG A 175 13.95 15.27 -5.92
N ASP A 176 12.83 15.64 -6.57
CA ASP A 176 12.14 16.92 -6.36
C ASP A 176 11.14 16.90 -5.19
N LEU A 177 10.93 15.74 -4.54
CA LEU A 177 9.97 15.60 -3.44
C LEU A 177 10.54 16.20 -2.15
N SER A 178 10.05 17.38 -1.76
CA SER A 178 10.56 18.12 -0.61
C SER A 178 9.83 17.83 0.70
N SER A 179 8.64 17.25 0.63
CA SER A 179 7.82 16.86 1.79
C SER A 179 6.94 15.67 1.44
N LEU A 180 6.70 14.79 2.41
CA LEU A 180 5.84 13.61 2.26
C LEU A 180 5.22 13.27 3.61
N ASP A 181 3.89 13.13 3.65
CA ASP A 181 3.16 12.68 4.83
C ASP A 181 2.91 11.17 4.75
N VAL A 182 3.65 10.38 5.52
CA VAL A 182 3.47 8.92 5.62
C VAL A 182 2.83 8.50 6.94
N SER A 183 2.26 9.44 7.68
CA SER A 183 1.64 9.19 9.00
C SER A 183 0.48 8.19 8.96
N GLY A 184 -0.18 8.05 7.81
CA GLY A 184 -1.25 7.07 7.58
C GLY A 184 -0.78 5.65 7.28
N PHE A 185 0.52 5.40 7.12
CA PHE A 185 1.02 4.08 6.73
C PHE A 185 0.96 3.08 7.88
N ASN A 186 0.34 1.93 7.62
CA ASN A 186 0.43 0.76 8.48
C ASN A 186 1.51 -0.17 7.92
N THR A 187 2.60 -0.32 8.65
CA THR A 187 3.77 -1.10 8.21
C THR A 187 3.92 -2.44 8.93
N GLY A 188 2.95 -2.81 9.77
CA GLY A 188 3.07 -3.99 10.63
C GLY A 188 3.22 -5.34 9.91
N LYS A 189 2.91 -5.41 8.59
CA LYS A 189 3.13 -6.60 7.76
C LYS A 189 4.32 -6.47 6.81
N VAL A 190 4.98 -5.30 6.78
CA VAL A 190 6.10 -5.07 5.86
C VAL A 190 7.34 -5.81 6.35
N THR A 191 7.99 -6.52 5.43
CA THR A 191 9.21 -7.28 5.69
C THR A 191 10.45 -6.70 5.01
N ASP A 192 10.25 -5.88 3.97
CA ASP A 192 11.33 -5.28 3.19
C ASP A 192 11.03 -3.80 2.91
N MET A 193 11.89 -2.90 3.42
CA MET A 193 11.85 -1.45 3.23
C MET A 193 13.11 -0.92 2.55
N SER A 194 13.90 -1.81 1.92
CA SER A 194 15.16 -1.40 1.30
C SER A 194 14.96 -0.32 0.25
N GLY A 195 15.78 0.72 0.32
CA GLY A 195 15.76 1.86 -0.57
C GLY A 195 14.46 2.66 -0.60
N MET A 196 13.55 2.52 0.39
CA MET A 196 12.21 3.15 0.33
C MET A 196 12.25 4.63 0.01
N PHE A 197 13.24 5.37 0.54
CA PHE A 197 13.47 6.80 0.32
C PHE A 197 14.86 7.09 -0.25
N TYR A 198 15.47 6.12 -0.93
CA TYR A 198 16.80 6.27 -1.50
C TYR A 198 16.85 7.46 -2.50
N ASP A 199 17.89 8.31 -2.40
CA ASP A 199 18.07 9.50 -3.26
C ASP A 199 16.88 10.48 -3.30
N CYS A 200 16.11 10.60 -2.21
CA CYS A 200 15.14 11.69 -2.03
C CYS A 200 15.90 12.98 -1.62
N ILE A 201 16.67 13.54 -2.56
CA ILE A 201 17.65 14.59 -2.28
C ILE A 201 17.08 15.91 -1.75
N SER A 202 15.80 16.19 -2.00
CA SER A 202 15.10 17.41 -1.55
C SER A 202 14.29 17.22 -0.27
N LEU A 203 14.13 15.98 0.23
CA LEU A 203 13.32 15.67 1.39
C LEU A 203 14.01 16.19 2.66
N LYS A 204 13.32 17.10 3.40
CA LYS A 204 13.93 17.82 4.54
C LYS A 204 13.61 17.19 5.89
N LEU A 205 12.42 16.63 6.01
CA LEU A 205 11.89 16.06 7.23
C LEU A 205 11.02 14.85 6.89
N LEU A 206 11.10 13.80 7.71
CA LEU A 206 10.24 12.63 7.58
C LEU A 206 9.72 12.21 8.95
N ASP A 207 8.40 12.01 9.05
CA ASP A 207 7.75 11.49 10.25
C ASP A 207 7.35 10.02 10.01
N VAL A 208 8.10 9.11 10.65
CA VAL A 208 7.86 7.67 10.66
C VAL A 208 7.41 7.15 12.03
N THR A 209 6.85 8.01 12.88
CA THR A 209 6.41 7.64 14.23
C THR A 209 5.38 6.51 14.25
N ASN A 210 4.60 6.36 13.17
CA ASN A 210 3.62 5.28 13.02
C ASN A 210 4.19 4.00 12.40
N PHE A 211 5.47 4.00 11.97
CA PHE A 211 6.06 2.79 11.40
C PHE A 211 6.30 1.75 12.48
N ASN A 212 5.68 0.59 12.32
CA ASN A 212 5.99 -0.61 13.08
C ASN A 212 6.92 -1.48 12.24
N THR A 213 8.18 -1.57 12.64
CA THR A 213 9.21 -2.30 11.90
C THR A 213 9.57 -3.65 12.52
N ALA A 214 8.77 -4.15 13.45
CA ALA A 214 9.05 -5.41 14.17
C ALA A 214 9.22 -6.63 13.24
N ASN A 215 8.64 -6.61 12.04
CA ASN A 215 8.74 -7.69 11.04
C ASN A 215 9.71 -7.35 9.89
N VAL A 216 10.36 -6.19 9.90
CA VAL A 216 11.25 -5.78 8.83
C VAL A 216 12.61 -6.45 8.99
N THR A 217 13.04 -7.16 7.94
CA THR A 217 14.33 -7.86 7.89
C THR A 217 15.36 -7.16 7.01
N ASN A 218 14.92 -6.24 6.13
CA ASN A 218 15.80 -5.53 5.21
C ASN A 218 15.46 -4.03 5.19
N MET A 219 16.45 -3.20 5.56
CA MET A 219 16.41 -1.73 5.52
C MET A 219 17.60 -1.15 4.74
N GLN A 220 18.24 -1.97 3.87
CA GLN A 220 19.40 -1.54 3.09
C GLN A 220 19.10 -0.21 2.36
N GLY A 221 19.93 0.80 2.61
CA GLY A 221 19.83 2.09 1.93
C GLY A 221 18.51 2.84 2.10
N MET A 222 17.68 2.52 3.13
CA MET A 222 16.33 3.06 3.27
C MET A 222 16.25 4.58 3.14
N PHE A 223 17.21 5.31 3.68
CA PHE A 223 17.32 6.78 3.62
C PHE A 223 18.58 7.25 2.91
N SER A 224 19.34 6.34 2.29
CA SER A 224 20.62 6.69 1.65
C SER A 224 20.41 7.77 0.58
N GLY A 225 21.39 8.69 0.47
CA GLY A 225 21.33 9.74 -0.55
C GLY A 225 20.30 10.84 -0.28
N CYS A 226 19.96 11.11 0.99
CA CYS A 226 19.05 12.19 1.37
C CYS A 226 19.80 13.36 2.03
N PRO A 227 20.62 14.14 1.30
CA PRO A 227 21.48 15.17 1.89
C PRO A 227 20.70 16.34 2.51
N ALA A 228 19.45 16.62 2.06
CA ALA A 228 18.63 17.68 2.64
C ALA A 228 17.90 17.24 3.92
N LEU A 229 17.88 15.92 4.22
CA LEU A 229 17.16 15.39 5.38
C LEU A 229 17.88 15.78 6.67
N THR A 230 17.17 16.56 7.50
CA THR A 230 17.70 17.07 8.77
C THR A 230 17.15 16.33 9.97
N THR A 231 15.95 15.77 9.86
CA THR A 231 15.24 15.15 10.99
C THR A 231 14.36 14.00 10.52
N ILE A 232 14.45 12.88 11.22
CA ILE A 232 13.51 11.76 11.12
C ILE A 232 12.86 11.60 12.50
N TYR A 233 11.52 11.73 12.56
CA TYR A 233 10.76 11.42 13.77
C TYR A 233 10.39 9.94 13.76
N ALA A 234 10.77 9.22 14.79
CA ALA A 234 10.44 7.82 14.99
C ALA A 234 9.89 7.58 16.40
N SER A 235 9.20 6.48 16.61
CA SER A 235 8.74 6.01 17.93
C SER A 235 9.45 4.72 18.36
N ASP A 236 9.11 4.23 19.52
CA ASP A 236 9.56 2.93 20.04
C ASP A 236 9.12 1.72 19.21
N LYS A 237 8.20 1.92 18.23
CA LYS A 237 7.79 0.89 17.26
C LYS A 237 8.78 0.76 16.09
N PHE A 238 9.63 1.76 15.88
CA PHE A 238 10.70 1.69 14.89
C PHE A 238 11.89 0.94 15.51
N VAL A 239 11.92 -0.36 15.29
CA VAL A 239 12.92 -1.27 15.86
C VAL A 239 13.71 -1.97 14.77
N THR A 240 14.98 -2.30 15.05
CA THR A 240 15.90 -2.94 14.11
C THR A 240 16.28 -4.37 14.52
N GLY A 241 15.67 -4.92 15.57
CA GLY A 241 16.05 -6.21 16.15
C GLY A 241 15.92 -7.42 15.19
N GLN A 242 15.10 -7.34 14.14
CA GLN A 242 14.96 -8.37 13.12
C GLN A 242 15.69 -8.02 11.81
N VAL A 243 16.32 -6.85 11.72
CA VAL A 243 17.00 -6.39 10.50
C VAL A 243 18.29 -7.19 10.30
N THR A 244 18.36 -7.92 9.20
CA THR A 244 19.55 -8.69 8.80
C THR A 244 20.44 -7.91 7.82
N ASP A 245 19.86 -6.97 7.07
CA ASP A 245 20.59 -6.05 6.21
C ASP A 245 20.09 -4.61 6.42
N GLY A 246 20.90 -3.81 7.14
CA GLY A 246 20.73 -2.36 7.33
C GLY A 246 21.86 -1.56 6.68
N SER A 247 22.64 -2.19 5.78
CA SER A 247 23.81 -1.56 5.17
C SER A 247 23.43 -0.27 4.42
N ASN A 248 24.27 0.75 4.57
CA ASN A 248 24.11 2.06 3.92
C ASN A 248 22.80 2.78 4.25
N MET A 249 22.07 2.42 5.33
CA MET A 249 20.74 2.95 5.66
C MET A 249 20.71 4.49 5.62
N PHE A 250 21.75 5.16 6.14
CA PHE A 250 21.87 6.62 6.20
C PHE A 250 23.04 7.17 5.37
N SER A 251 23.60 6.40 4.43
CA SER A 251 24.75 6.85 3.63
C SER A 251 24.39 8.15 2.91
N ASN A 252 25.31 9.16 2.97
CA ASN A 252 25.13 10.49 2.38
C ASN A 252 23.95 11.33 2.97
N CYS A 253 23.44 11.01 4.15
CA CYS A 253 22.50 11.88 4.90
C CYS A 253 23.26 12.95 5.69
N ILE A 254 24.08 13.75 5.02
CA ILE A 254 25.12 14.62 5.60
C ILE A 254 24.61 15.73 6.53
N ASN A 255 23.31 16.05 6.48
CA ASN A 255 22.67 17.06 7.32
C ASN A 255 21.75 16.47 8.39
N LEU A 256 21.67 15.12 8.47
CA LEU A 256 20.84 14.47 9.48
C LEU A 256 21.41 14.75 10.88
N LYS A 257 20.53 15.23 11.77
CA LYS A 257 20.84 15.56 13.17
C LYS A 257 19.94 14.77 14.08
N GLY A 258 20.52 14.16 15.09
CA GLY A 258 19.80 13.44 16.12
C GLY A 258 20.60 13.46 17.42
N PHE A 259 20.36 12.50 18.30
CA PHE A 259 21.15 12.30 19.52
C PHE A 259 22.61 11.94 19.19
N ILE A 260 22.83 11.23 18.07
CA ILE A 260 24.14 10.94 17.50
C ILE A 260 24.24 11.70 16.16
N GLU A 261 25.33 12.47 15.97
CA GLU A 261 25.56 13.17 14.73
C GLU A 261 26.05 12.21 13.63
N TYR A 262 25.59 12.45 12.39
CA TYR A 262 26.03 11.68 11.22
C TYR A 262 27.56 11.70 11.06
N ASN A 263 28.17 10.53 10.93
CA ASN A 263 29.60 10.37 10.65
C ASN A 263 29.83 9.49 9.40
N LYS A 264 30.23 10.11 8.30
CA LYS A 264 30.47 9.44 7.00
C LYS A 264 31.42 8.23 7.05
N ASN A 265 32.26 8.10 8.08
CA ASN A 265 33.22 7.01 8.19
C ASN A 265 32.64 5.78 8.90
N THR A 266 31.68 5.98 9.81
CA THR A 266 31.04 4.91 10.61
C THR A 266 29.63 4.59 10.13
N ASP A 267 28.92 5.58 9.53
CA ASP A 267 27.48 5.46 9.27
C ASP A 267 27.17 4.87 7.89
N LYS A 268 28.19 4.44 7.13
CA LYS A 268 28.02 3.76 5.85
C LYS A 268 27.33 2.40 5.95
N ASN A 269 27.46 1.73 7.10
CA ASN A 269 27.00 0.35 7.30
C ASN A 269 26.18 0.21 8.57
N ASN A 270 25.65 1.28 9.16
CA ASN A 270 25.07 1.23 10.49
C ASN A 270 23.54 1.30 10.44
N SER A 271 22.90 0.24 10.90
CA SER A 271 21.46 0.15 11.14
C SER A 271 21.08 0.43 12.60
N GLU A 272 22.03 0.94 13.42
CA GLU A 272 21.87 1.09 14.89
C GLU A 272 21.52 2.55 15.31
N PHE A 273 21.09 3.42 14.37
CA PHE A 273 20.72 4.82 14.69
C PHE A 273 19.23 5.00 14.93
#